data_f850c2400f21c55249d2e9ec8c5edcb6
#
_entry.id   f850c2400f21c55249d2e9ec8c5edcb6
#
_cell.length_a   1.000
_cell.length_b   1.000
_cell.length_c   1.000
_cell.angle_alpha   90.00
_cell.angle_beta   90.00
_cell.angle_gamma   90.00
#
_symmetry.space_group_name_H-M   'P 1'
#
loop_
_entity.id
_entity.type
_entity.pdbx_description
1 polymer ?
#
loop_
_entity_poly.entity_id
_entity_poly.type
_entity_poly.pdbx_seq_one_letter_code
_entity_poly.pdbx_strand_id
1 'polypeptide(L)'
;MSIAVDHTLSDVVTRWLAAFEGALAAADGTALAALLAPDTHWRDLLALTWHITTVSGVQPVVDALLQHGAGTAAGSGANPAANPAARPTGCVIDLQRTPPRKVMRAGAPCIEAFFRFETSHLRAQGLLRLHPEAAAGGRHQAWTLLTAADEIKGYEEITGSRRPHGESYSREFQGPNWLDKRRAAVAYADHDPEVLVVGGGHAGLSIAARLRHLNVDTLIVDREARIGDNWRSRYHALTLHNQVQVNHLPYLPFPASWPTYIPKDKLANWFEAYVESLELNFWTRTEFVGGLYDDATGRWAVTLRLADGSSRTLRPRHVVMATGVSGIANVPELPVLKSFGGAVMHSSQYRDAAAWQGRDVMVIGTGTSGHDIAQDLHSNGAHVTLVQRSPTLVVNIEPAAQLPYAVYSEGIATEDCDTIAASLPLALARQSHRLMALQAAAMDQQLIADLTRKGFRIDTADVYGWQFKYLTRGGGYYFNVGCSNLIVEGKVGLKQFSDIEAFNAQGACLRGGDQVPADLVVLATGYQGMDVLVRQLFGEAIAKRTGPVWGIDEARQELRNMWQPTGQPGLWFIAGSFAQCRIYSKFLALQIKARQVGLIA
;
A
#
# COMPACT_ATOMS: atom_id res chain seq x y z
N MET A 1 8.07 -26.56 -6.55
CA MET A 1 7.37 -27.60 -7.35
C MET A 1 7.07 -26.96 -8.71
N SER A 2 7.48 -27.55 -9.83
CA SER A 2 7.11 -27.03 -11.16
C SER A 2 5.66 -27.41 -11.43
N ILE A 3 4.80 -26.42 -11.65
CA ILE A 3 3.41 -26.65 -12.08
C ILE A 3 3.44 -27.20 -13.50
N ALA A 4 2.85 -28.38 -13.72
CA ALA A 4 2.81 -28.98 -15.04
C ALA A 4 1.99 -28.11 -16.02
N VAL A 5 2.47 -27.96 -17.25
CA VAL A 5 1.77 -27.21 -18.31
C VAL A 5 0.59 -28.04 -18.84
N ASP A 6 -0.62 -27.52 -18.72
CA ASP A 6 -1.81 -28.08 -19.37
C ASP A 6 -1.93 -27.50 -20.78
N HIS A 7 -1.59 -28.29 -21.78
CA HIS A 7 -1.61 -27.89 -23.18
C HIS A 7 -3.01 -27.49 -23.64
N THR A 8 -4.07 -28.11 -23.13
CA THR A 8 -5.45 -27.79 -23.48
C THR A 8 -5.83 -26.37 -23.01
N LEU A 9 -5.41 -26.00 -21.78
CA LEU A 9 -5.64 -24.64 -21.28
C LEU A 9 -4.79 -23.62 -22.04
N SER A 10 -3.55 -23.96 -22.37
CA SER A 10 -2.67 -23.10 -23.18
C SER A 10 -3.26 -22.82 -24.55
N ASP A 11 -3.86 -23.82 -25.22
CA ASP A 11 -4.51 -23.64 -26.51
C ASP A 11 -5.74 -22.73 -26.44
N VAL A 12 -6.54 -22.87 -25.36
CA VAL A 12 -7.69 -21.98 -25.10
C VAL A 12 -7.25 -20.54 -24.95
N VAL A 13 -6.24 -20.28 -24.10
CA VAL A 13 -5.70 -18.95 -23.85
C VAL A 13 -5.07 -18.35 -25.10
N THR A 14 -4.28 -19.13 -25.84
CA THR A 14 -3.62 -18.66 -27.07
C THR A 14 -4.65 -18.23 -28.12
N ARG A 15 -5.72 -19.00 -28.32
CA ARG A 15 -6.81 -18.62 -29.25
C ARG A 15 -7.52 -17.36 -28.82
N TRP A 16 -7.77 -17.21 -27.50
CA TRP A 16 -8.41 -16.00 -26.98
C TRP A 16 -7.53 -14.76 -27.19
N LEU A 17 -6.22 -14.84 -26.87
CA LEU A 17 -5.27 -13.75 -27.05
C LEU A 17 -5.14 -13.33 -28.53
N ALA A 18 -5.06 -14.28 -29.43
CA ALA A 18 -5.01 -14.00 -30.88
C ALA A 18 -6.29 -13.31 -31.38
N ALA A 19 -7.47 -13.75 -30.90
CA ALA A 19 -8.74 -13.11 -31.24
C ALA A 19 -8.85 -11.70 -30.66
N PHE A 20 -8.37 -11.48 -29.44
CA PHE A 20 -8.34 -10.18 -28.78
C PHE A 20 -7.44 -9.18 -29.54
N GLU A 21 -6.21 -9.59 -29.88
CA GLU A 21 -5.28 -8.76 -30.67
C GLU A 21 -5.85 -8.43 -32.05
N GLY A 22 -6.44 -9.43 -32.72
CA GLY A 22 -7.07 -9.25 -34.04
C GLY A 22 -8.26 -8.29 -34.00
N ALA A 23 -9.12 -8.41 -33.00
CA ALA A 23 -10.28 -7.53 -32.81
C ALA A 23 -9.87 -6.08 -32.53
N LEU A 24 -8.84 -5.86 -31.70
CA LEU A 24 -8.28 -4.53 -31.47
C LEU A 24 -7.62 -3.95 -32.71
N ALA A 25 -6.90 -4.76 -33.47
CA ALA A 25 -6.25 -4.33 -34.72
C ALA A 25 -7.26 -3.88 -35.77
N ALA A 26 -8.41 -4.56 -35.82
CA ALA A 26 -9.52 -4.25 -36.74
C ALA A 26 -10.47 -3.16 -36.18
N ALA A 27 -10.28 -2.71 -34.93
CA ALA A 27 -11.22 -1.87 -34.19
C ALA A 27 -12.67 -2.45 -34.20
N ASP A 28 -12.78 -3.78 -34.12
CA ASP A 28 -14.05 -4.51 -34.19
C ASP A 28 -14.66 -4.70 -32.82
N GLY A 29 -15.55 -3.77 -32.44
CA GLY A 29 -16.26 -3.79 -31.14
C GLY A 29 -17.16 -5.03 -30.98
N THR A 30 -17.73 -5.57 -32.08
CA THR A 30 -18.57 -6.76 -32.01
C THR A 30 -17.72 -8.00 -31.68
N ALA A 31 -16.57 -8.14 -32.35
CA ALA A 31 -15.63 -9.21 -32.04
C ALA A 31 -15.08 -9.11 -30.60
N LEU A 32 -14.76 -7.89 -30.12
CA LEU A 32 -14.36 -7.67 -28.73
C LEU A 32 -15.46 -8.08 -27.75
N ALA A 33 -16.71 -7.64 -27.97
CA ALA A 33 -17.84 -7.97 -27.11
C ALA A 33 -18.05 -9.50 -27.00
N ALA A 34 -17.86 -10.23 -28.08
CA ALA A 34 -18.00 -11.69 -28.09
C ALA A 34 -16.92 -12.43 -27.25
N LEU A 35 -15.80 -11.78 -26.97
CA LEU A 35 -14.71 -12.31 -26.13
C LEU A 35 -14.91 -12.05 -24.63
N LEU A 36 -15.89 -11.23 -24.25
CA LEU A 36 -16.10 -10.75 -22.89
C LEU A 36 -17.33 -11.41 -22.27
N ALA A 37 -17.23 -11.77 -20.99
CA ALA A 37 -18.37 -12.28 -20.22
C ALA A 37 -19.32 -11.14 -19.85
N PRO A 38 -20.62 -11.42 -19.60
CA PRO A 38 -21.60 -10.39 -19.20
C PRO A 38 -21.18 -9.58 -17.97
N ASP A 39 -20.48 -10.22 -17.03
CA ASP A 39 -19.96 -9.65 -15.78
C ASP A 39 -18.46 -9.31 -15.87
N THR A 40 -17.97 -9.01 -17.07
CA THR A 40 -16.56 -8.75 -17.32
C THR A 40 -16.05 -7.48 -16.64
N HIS A 41 -14.75 -7.48 -16.32
CA HIS A 41 -14.01 -6.33 -15.82
C HIS A 41 -12.67 -6.20 -16.54
N TRP A 42 -12.29 -4.98 -16.88
CA TRP A 42 -10.96 -4.64 -17.35
C TRP A 42 -10.29 -3.69 -16.36
N ARG A 43 -9.08 -4.02 -15.96
CA ARG A 43 -8.23 -3.15 -15.18
C ARG A 43 -6.97 -2.83 -15.97
N ASP A 44 -6.62 -1.55 -16.08
CA ASP A 44 -5.38 -1.09 -16.68
C ASP A 44 -4.47 -0.44 -15.65
N LEU A 45 -3.23 -0.88 -15.62
CA LEU A 45 -2.17 -0.30 -14.83
C LEU A 45 -1.15 0.32 -15.79
N LEU A 46 -1.50 1.46 -16.37
CA LEU A 46 -0.70 2.30 -17.26
C LEU A 46 -0.47 1.78 -18.69
N ALA A 47 -0.78 0.54 -19.00
CA ALA A 47 -0.36 -0.05 -20.27
C ALA A 47 -1.03 0.59 -21.49
N LEU A 48 -2.31 0.91 -21.39
CA LEU A 48 -3.09 1.50 -22.49
C LEU A 48 -3.53 2.94 -22.18
N THR A 49 -3.76 3.26 -20.90
CA THR A 49 -4.33 4.54 -20.48
C THR A 49 -3.33 5.50 -19.83
N TRP A 50 -2.14 5.03 -19.43
CA TRP A 50 -1.20 5.72 -18.55
C TRP A 50 -1.80 6.08 -17.17
N HIS A 51 -2.94 5.49 -16.82
CA HIS A 51 -3.62 5.66 -15.53
C HIS A 51 -3.92 4.31 -14.90
N ILE A 52 -4.14 4.31 -13.58
CA ILE A 52 -4.76 3.19 -12.90
C ILE A 52 -6.27 3.31 -13.16
N THR A 53 -6.82 2.41 -13.96
CA THR A 53 -8.19 2.48 -14.47
C THR A 53 -8.90 1.16 -14.30
N THR A 54 -10.15 1.19 -13.84
CA THR A 54 -11.02 0.01 -13.75
C THR A 54 -12.34 0.30 -14.46
N VAL A 55 -12.73 -0.60 -15.37
CA VAL A 55 -13.99 -0.53 -16.15
C VAL A 55 -14.72 -1.85 -16.03
N SER A 56 -16.04 -1.81 -15.86
CA SER A 56 -16.88 -2.99 -15.66
C SER A 56 -18.04 -3.03 -16.64
N GLY A 57 -18.41 -4.23 -17.08
CA GLY A 57 -19.47 -4.48 -18.05
C GLY A 57 -19.00 -4.47 -19.51
N VAL A 58 -19.69 -5.24 -20.37
CA VAL A 58 -19.24 -5.51 -21.74
C VAL A 58 -19.07 -4.23 -22.56
N GLN A 59 -20.13 -3.42 -22.68
CA GLN A 59 -20.07 -2.24 -23.56
C GLN A 59 -19.06 -1.19 -23.06
N PRO A 60 -19.03 -0.81 -21.77
CA PRO A 60 -18.02 0.12 -21.25
C PRO A 60 -16.58 -0.38 -21.47
N VAL A 61 -16.33 -1.69 -21.30
CA VAL A 61 -15.00 -2.28 -21.53
C VAL A 61 -14.64 -2.23 -23.02
N VAL A 62 -15.57 -2.57 -23.92
CA VAL A 62 -15.36 -2.46 -25.38
C VAL A 62 -15.04 -1.02 -25.77
N ASP A 63 -15.82 -0.06 -25.32
CA ASP A 63 -15.63 1.36 -25.65
C ASP A 63 -14.27 1.85 -25.16
N ALA A 64 -13.88 1.51 -23.94
CA ALA A 64 -12.59 1.88 -23.37
C ALA A 64 -11.41 1.20 -24.10
N LEU A 65 -11.52 -0.08 -24.44
CA LEU A 65 -10.51 -0.80 -25.20
C LEU A 65 -10.35 -0.24 -26.62
N LEU A 66 -11.45 0.13 -27.30
CA LEU A 66 -11.40 0.78 -28.61
C LEU A 66 -10.79 2.18 -28.51
N GLN A 67 -11.16 2.96 -27.49
CA GLN A 67 -10.64 4.30 -27.27
C GLN A 67 -9.12 4.31 -27.03
N HIS A 68 -8.62 3.38 -26.23
CA HIS A 68 -7.24 3.38 -25.76
C HIS A 68 -6.34 2.35 -26.45
N GLY A 69 -6.90 1.23 -26.93
CA GLY A 69 -6.15 0.09 -27.47
C GLY A 69 -6.25 -0.13 -28.98
N ALA A 70 -7.21 0.46 -29.69
CA ALA A 70 -7.36 0.22 -31.13
C ALA A 70 -6.45 1.09 -32.01
N GLY A 71 -5.87 2.17 -31.46
CA GLY A 71 -4.96 3.03 -32.22
C GLY A 71 -5.62 3.70 -33.43
N THR A 72 -6.90 4.09 -33.33
CA THR A 72 -7.63 4.70 -34.45
C THR A 72 -6.98 6.00 -34.87
N ALA A 73 -6.62 6.07 -36.14
CA ALA A 73 -6.06 7.24 -36.78
C ALA A 73 -6.97 8.46 -36.61
N ALA A 74 -6.36 9.62 -36.42
CA ALA A 74 -7.00 10.92 -36.45
C ALA A 74 -7.91 11.04 -37.68
N GLY A 75 -9.23 11.09 -37.48
CA GLY A 75 -10.18 11.16 -38.57
C GLY A 75 -11.61 11.51 -38.22
N SER A 76 -11.95 11.68 -36.95
CA SER A 76 -13.27 12.20 -36.58
C SER A 76 -13.21 12.84 -35.18
N GLY A 77 -13.18 14.19 -35.13
CA GLY A 77 -13.40 14.97 -33.90
C GLY A 77 -12.40 14.65 -32.80
N ALA A 78 -11.16 15.03 -32.98
CA ALA A 78 -10.03 14.70 -32.12
C ALA A 78 -10.30 15.01 -30.64
N ASN A 79 -10.46 13.96 -29.85
CA ASN A 79 -10.15 14.03 -28.42
C ASN A 79 -8.61 13.92 -28.29
N PRO A 80 -7.90 14.94 -27.80
CA PRO A 80 -6.43 14.90 -27.68
C PRO A 80 -5.90 13.84 -26.68
N ALA A 81 -6.78 13.10 -26.01
CA ALA A 81 -6.44 12.01 -25.10
C ALA A 81 -6.31 10.63 -25.79
N ALA A 82 -6.65 10.48 -27.06
CA ALA A 82 -6.43 9.25 -27.79
C ALA A 82 -4.95 9.10 -28.12
N ASN A 83 -4.26 8.18 -27.45
CA ASN A 83 -2.87 7.84 -27.74
C ASN A 83 -2.82 6.72 -28.81
N PRO A 84 -2.58 7.04 -30.09
CA PRO A 84 -2.53 6.03 -31.16
C PRO A 84 -1.39 5.02 -30.97
N ALA A 85 -0.50 5.27 -30.04
CA ALA A 85 0.67 4.48 -29.71
C ALA A 85 0.39 3.31 -28.75
N ALA A 86 -0.82 3.17 -28.21
CA ALA A 86 -1.10 2.20 -27.14
C ALA A 86 -1.65 0.85 -27.63
N ARG A 87 -1.77 0.60 -28.95
CA ARG A 87 -2.30 -0.68 -29.46
C ARG A 87 -1.44 -1.87 -29.03
N PRO A 88 -2.01 -2.87 -28.34
CA PRO A 88 -1.33 -4.11 -28.01
C PRO A 88 -0.94 -4.90 -29.26
N THR A 89 0.27 -5.44 -29.25
CA THR A 89 0.79 -6.33 -30.29
C THR A 89 1.59 -7.45 -29.66
N GLY A 90 1.59 -8.63 -30.28
CA GLY A 90 2.33 -9.79 -29.79
C GLY A 90 1.78 -10.34 -28.48
N CYS A 91 0.45 -10.39 -28.35
CA CYS A 91 -0.22 -10.96 -27.19
C CYS A 91 0.00 -12.47 -27.10
N VAL A 92 0.91 -12.91 -26.24
CA VAL A 92 1.27 -14.33 -26.09
C VAL A 92 1.34 -14.71 -24.61
N ILE A 93 1.11 -15.99 -24.30
CA ILE A 93 1.31 -16.52 -22.94
C ILE A 93 2.75 -16.23 -22.50
N ASP A 94 2.91 -15.77 -21.26
CA ASP A 94 4.23 -15.57 -20.69
C ASP A 94 4.75 -16.89 -20.08
N LEU A 95 5.65 -17.54 -20.81
CA LEU A 95 6.23 -18.82 -20.43
C LEU A 95 7.24 -18.72 -19.25
N GLN A 96 7.62 -17.52 -18.83
CA GLN A 96 8.50 -17.31 -17.68
C GLN A 96 7.74 -17.21 -16.37
N ARG A 97 6.41 -17.15 -16.44
CA ARG A 97 5.50 -17.02 -15.30
C ARG A 97 4.70 -18.31 -15.07
N THR A 98 3.88 -18.30 -14.03
CA THR A 98 2.98 -19.42 -13.72
C THR A 98 2.13 -19.77 -14.96
N PRO A 99 2.16 -21.04 -15.41
CA PRO A 99 1.43 -21.46 -16.60
C PRO A 99 -0.09 -21.37 -16.42
N PRO A 100 -0.87 -21.37 -17.52
CA PRO A 100 -2.33 -21.39 -17.45
C PRO A 100 -2.86 -22.49 -16.55
N ARG A 101 -3.78 -22.14 -15.64
CA ARG A 101 -4.28 -23.05 -14.61
C ARG A 101 -5.74 -22.80 -14.26
N LYS A 102 -6.43 -23.82 -13.75
CA LYS A 102 -7.76 -23.68 -13.15
C LYS A 102 -7.62 -23.30 -11.68
N VAL A 103 -8.29 -22.24 -11.25
CA VAL A 103 -8.25 -21.74 -9.88
C VAL A 103 -9.62 -21.23 -9.44
N MET A 104 -9.76 -21.03 -8.13
CA MET A 104 -10.89 -20.30 -7.55
C MET A 104 -10.45 -18.86 -7.26
N ARG A 105 -11.22 -17.86 -7.74
CA ARG A 105 -11.02 -16.44 -7.43
C ARG A 105 -12.35 -15.79 -7.09
N ALA A 106 -12.40 -15.01 -6.03
CA ALA A 106 -13.62 -14.35 -5.54
C ALA A 106 -14.84 -15.30 -5.45
N GLY A 107 -14.61 -16.57 -5.10
CA GLY A 107 -15.65 -17.60 -4.98
C GLY A 107 -16.10 -18.26 -6.28
N ALA A 108 -15.50 -17.92 -7.43
CA ALA A 108 -15.83 -18.51 -8.74
C ALA A 108 -14.62 -19.25 -9.35
N PRO A 109 -14.87 -20.39 -10.06
CA PRO A 109 -13.83 -21.06 -10.81
C PRO A 109 -13.47 -20.28 -12.07
N CYS A 110 -12.18 -20.23 -12.41
CA CYS A 110 -11.70 -19.60 -13.64
C CYS A 110 -10.43 -20.27 -14.17
N ILE A 111 -10.14 -20.05 -15.47
CA ILE A 111 -8.85 -20.32 -16.09
C ILE A 111 -8.04 -19.03 -15.93
N GLU A 112 -6.93 -19.07 -15.19
CA GLU A 112 -6.05 -17.94 -14.95
C GLU A 112 -4.76 -18.10 -15.74
N ALA A 113 -4.36 -17.07 -16.50
CA ALA A 113 -3.19 -17.12 -17.37
C ALA A 113 -2.46 -15.77 -17.43
N PHE A 114 -1.16 -15.79 -17.25
CA PHE A 114 -0.28 -14.67 -17.50
C PHE A 114 0.04 -14.55 -18.99
N PHE A 115 0.05 -13.33 -19.51
CA PHE A 115 0.44 -13.04 -20.88
C PHE A 115 1.30 -11.78 -20.94
N ARG A 116 2.04 -11.65 -22.03
CA ARG A 116 2.82 -10.46 -22.34
C ARG A 116 2.41 -9.90 -23.69
N PHE A 117 2.62 -8.60 -23.85
CA PHE A 117 2.39 -7.88 -25.10
C PHE A 117 3.26 -6.63 -25.16
N GLU A 118 3.26 -5.96 -26.28
CA GLU A 118 3.97 -4.69 -26.45
C GLU A 118 3.02 -3.62 -27.01
N THR A 119 3.34 -2.37 -26.67
CA THR A 119 2.82 -1.18 -27.38
C THR A 119 3.99 -0.47 -28.05
N SER A 120 3.77 0.66 -28.73
CA SER A 120 4.87 1.44 -29.29
C SER A 120 5.87 1.92 -28.22
N HIS A 121 5.42 2.22 -27.01
CA HIS A 121 6.26 2.79 -25.95
C HIS A 121 6.56 1.84 -24.80
N LEU A 122 5.80 0.74 -24.67
CA LEU A 122 5.89 -0.12 -23.50
C LEU A 122 6.11 -1.59 -23.90
N ARG A 123 6.88 -2.31 -23.08
CA ARG A 123 6.66 -3.73 -22.83
C ARG A 123 5.65 -3.84 -21.70
N ALA A 124 4.71 -4.77 -21.83
CA ALA A 124 3.58 -4.89 -20.94
C ALA A 124 3.28 -6.35 -20.63
N GLN A 125 2.65 -6.56 -19.51
CA GLN A 125 2.16 -7.84 -19.03
C GLN A 125 0.66 -7.78 -18.79
N GLY A 126 0.03 -8.94 -18.72
CA GLY A 126 -1.37 -9.02 -18.35
C GLY A 126 -1.71 -10.29 -17.61
N LEU A 127 -2.90 -10.29 -17.03
CA LEU A 127 -3.50 -11.45 -16.40
C LEU A 127 -4.92 -11.61 -16.92
N LEU A 128 -5.18 -12.73 -17.57
CA LEU A 128 -6.47 -13.09 -18.12
C LEU A 128 -7.14 -14.13 -17.23
N ARG A 129 -8.41 -13.90 -16.90
CA ARG A 129 -9.25 -14.94 -16.30
C ARG A 129 -10.45 -15.20 -17.20
N LEU A 130 -10.55 -16.43 -17.67
CA LEU A 130 -11.66 -16.90 -18.49
C LEU A 130 -12.63 -17.73 -17.65
N HIS A 131 -13.91 -17.66 -17.96
CA HIS A 131 -14.85 -18.66 -17.45
C HIS A 131 -14.42 -20.06 -17.93
N PRO A 132 -14.50 -21.09 -17.05
CA PRO A 132 -13.99 -22.43 -17.36
C PRO A 132 -14.83 -23.15 -18.44
N GLU A 133 -16.08 -22.73 -18.62
CA GLU A 133 -17.00 -23.25 -19.62
C GLU A 133 -17.06 -22.33 -20.84
N ALA A 134 -17.08 -22.91 -22.02
CA ALA A 134 -17.26 -22.14 -23.23
C ALA A 134 -18.71 -21.67 -23.34
N ALA A 135 -18.91 -20.43 -23.75
CA ALA A 135 -20.23 -19.88 -24.05
C ALA A 135 -20.83 -20.52 -25.30
N ALA A 136 -22.09 -20.18 -25.62
CA ALA A 136 -22.73 -20.57 -26.85
C ALA A 136 -21.86 -20.17 -28.07
N GLY A 137 -21.48 -21.14 -28.89
CA GLY A 137 -20.49 -20.95 -29.99
C GLY A 137 -19.08 -21.44 -29.67
N GLY A 138 -18.85 -22.10 -28.53
CA GLY A 138 -17.60 -22.80 -28.19
C GLY A 138 -16.42 -21.91 -27.81
N ARG A 139 -16.65 -20.63 -27.47
CA ARG A 139 -15.61 -19.69 -27.09
C ARG A 139 -15.64 -19.42 -25.58
N HIS A 140 -14.46 -19.46 -24.95
CA HIS A 140 -14.31 -18.99 -23.57
C HIS A 140 -14.34 -17.47 -23.55
N GLN A 141 -15.00 -16.90 -22.53
CA GLN A 141 -15.16 -15.46 -22.35
C GLN A 141 -14.36 -14.96 -21.17
N ALA A 142 -13.79 -13.77 -21.32
CA ALA A 142 -13.02 -13.14 -20.24
C ALA A 142 -13.92 -12.59 -19.16
N TRP A 143 -13.72 -13.10 -17.95
CA TRP A 143 -14.28 -12.55 -16.72
C TRP A 143 -13.48 -11.34 -16.24
N THR A 144 -12.14 -11.46 -16.18
CA THR A 144 -11.28 -10.32 -15.89
C THR A 144 -10.10 -10.25 -16.85
N LEU A 145 -9.78 -9.05 -17.25
CA LEU A 145 -8.59 -8.73 -18.03
C LEU A 145 -7.79 -7.66 -17.30
N LEU A 146 -6.53 -7.97 -16.95
CA LEU A 146 -5.54 -6.98 -16.53
C LEU A 146 -4.62 -6.68 -17.69
N THR A 147 -4.35 -5.40 -17.94
CA THR A 147 -3.22 -4.90 -18.71
C THR A 147 -2.34 -4.03 -17.83
N ALA A 148 -1.04 -4.25 -17.82
CA ALA A 148 -0.13 -3.56 -16.91
C ALA A 148 1.20 -3.24 -17.60
N ALA A 149 1.66 -1.99 -17.47
CA ALA A 149 2.98 -1.60 -17.95
C ALA A 149 4.08 -2.36 -17.18
N ASP A 150 5.08 -2.82 -17.91
CA ASP A 150 6.24 -3.49 -17.33
C ASP A 150 7.49 -2.64 -17.44
N GLU A 151 7.85 -2.22 -18.64
CA GLU A 151 9.00 -1.36 -18.92
C GLU A 151 8.66 -0.29 -19.98
N ILE A 152 9.30 0.89 -19.88
CA ILE A 152 9.28 1.90 -20.94
C ILE A 152 10.43 1.57 -21.91
N LYS A 153 10.13 1.34 -23.18
CA LYS A 153 11.12 1.03 -24.21
C LYS A 153 12.12 2.18 -24.37
N GLY A 154 13.41 1.86 -24.30
CA GLY A 154 14.51 2.83 -24.33
C GLY A 154 14.84 3.46 -22.97
N TYR A 155 14.06 3.15 -21.93
CA TYR A 155 14.27 3.62 -20.55
C TYR A 155 14.06 2.49 -19.53
N GLU A 156 14.52 1.31 -19.90
CA GLU A 156 14.42 0.11 -19.08
C GLU A 156 15.23 0.25 -17.79
N GLU A 157 14.88 -0.55 -16.78
CA GLU A 157 15.62 -0.60 -15.51
C GLU A 157 17.09 -1.03 -15.74
N ILE A 158 18.02 -0.36 -15.07
CA ILE A 158 19.47 -0.64 -15.12
C ILE A 158 19.86 -1.83 -14.23
N THR A 159 19.22 -2.98 -14.47
CA THR A 159 19.41 -4.22 -13.70
C THR A 159 19.87 -5.37 -14.59
N GLY A 160 20.31 -6.46 -13.99
CA GLY A 160 20.69 -7.68 -14.70
C GLY A 160 21.78 -7.45 -15.76
N SER A 161 21.49 -7.75 -17.01
CA SER A 161 22.41 -7.54 -18.14
C SER A 161 22.62 -6.05 -18.48
N ARG A 162 21.71 -5.17 -18.05
CA ARG A 162 21.77 -3.71 -18.24
C ARG A 162 22.45 -2.98 -17.07
N ARG A 163 22.99 -3.70 -16.08
CA ARG A 163 23.68 -3.09 -14.93
C ARG A 163 24.88 -2.24 -15.40
N PRO A 164 25.22 -1.15 -14.67
CA PRO A 164 26.42 -0.39 -14.95
C PRO A 164 27.67 -1.29 -14.94
N HIS A 165 28.60 -1.04 -15.85
CA HIS A 165 29.86 -1.79 -15.88
C HIS A 165 30.77 -1.50 -14.69
N GLY A 166 30.54 -0.37 -14.00
CA GLY A 166 31.41 0.11 -12.93
C GLY A 166 32.73 0.66 -13.46
N GLU A 167 33.57 1.15 -12.55
CA GLU A 167 34.84 1.80 -12.89
C GLU A 167 36.06 0.96 -12.55
N SER A 168 35.87 -0.30 -12.19
CA SER A 168 36.95 -1.22 -11.83
C SER A 168 38.00 -1.44 -12.95
N TYR A 169 37.65 -1.03 -14.18
CA TYR A 169 38.57 -1.07 -15.34
C TYR A 169 39.28 0.24 -15.61
N SER A 170 39.02 1.31 -14.86
CA SER A 170 39.88 2.51 -14.95
C SER A 170 41.27 2.15 -14.43
N ARG A 171 42.25 2.24 -15.30
CA ARG A 171 43.65 2.09 -14.92
C ARG A 171 44.28 3.36 -14.33
N GLU A 172 43.50 4.42 -14.27
CA GLU A 172 43.85 5.65 -13.60
C GLU A 172 43.40 5.55 -12.13
N PHE A 173 44.36 5.29 -11.25
CA PHE A 173 44.12 5.26 -9.80
C PHE A 173 44.15 6.66 -9.16
N GLN A 174 44.22 7.72 -9.96
CA GLN A 174 44.12 9.10 -9.51
C GLN A 174 42.70 9.59 -9.61
N GLY A 175 42.28 10.34 -8.61
CA GLY A 175 40.90 10.90 -8.57
C GLY A 175 39.98 10.19 -7.59
N PRO A 176 38.68 10.57 -7.59
CA PRO A 176 37.71 10.08 -6.62
C PRO A 176 37.38 8.60 -6.86
N ASN A 177 37.42 7.80 -5.78
CA ASN A 177 36.97 6.42 -5.80
C ASN A 177 35.43 6.33 -5.73
N TRP A 178 34.90 5.11 -5.70
CA TRP A 178 33.44 4.89 -5.58
C TRP A 178 32.83 5.60 -4.36
N LEU A 179 33.46 5.53 -3.20
CA LEU A 179 32.97 6.16 -1.98
C LEU A 179 32.95 7.69 -2.08
N ASP A 180 33.99 8.29 -2.69
CA ASP A 180 34.05 9.74 -2.88
C ASP A 180 32.92 10.21 -3.81
N LYS A 181 32.69 9.50 -4.92
CA LYS A 181 31.58 9.76 -5.85
C LYS A 181 30.22 9.58 -5.19
N ARG A 182 30.09 8.54 -4.37
CA ARG A 182 28.87 8.28 -3.61
C ARG A 182 28.57 9.41 -2.62
N ARG A 183 29.56 9.89 -1.89
CA ARG A 183 29.44 11.03 -0.96
C ARG A 183 29.07 12.32 -1.70
N ALA A 184 29.69 12.59 -2.83
CA ALA A 184 29.36 13.75 -3.67
C ALA A 184 27.92 13.68 -4.18
N ALA A 185 27.48 12.52 -4.68
CA ALA A 185 26.10 12.33 -5.15
C ALA A 185 25.04 12.53 -4.06
N VAL A 186 25.32 12.08 -2.83
CA VAL A 186 24.39 12.26 -1.69
C VAL A 186 24.36 13.70 -1.19
N ALA A 187 25.46 14.48 -1.38
CA ALA A 187 25.57 15.83 -0.85
C ALA A 187 24.64 16.84 -1.55
N TYR A 188 24.30 16.61 -2.82
CA TYR A 188 23.54 17.55 -3.65
C TYR A 188 24.08 18.99 -3.57
N ALA A 189 25.41 19.14 -3.61
CA ALA A 189 26.05 20.44 -3.40
C ALA A 189 25.89 21.38 -4.60
N ASP A 190 25.80 20.84 -5.80
CA ASP A 190 25.85 21.52 -7.09
C ASP A 190 24.54 21.46 -7.90
N HIS A 191 23.60 20.63 -7.49
CA HIS A 191 22.32 20.47 -8.17
C HIS A 191 21.20 20.11 -7.20
N ASP A 192 19.95 20.17 -7.67
CA ASP A 192 18.74 19.71 -6.95
C ASP A 192 18.29 18.35 -7.49
N PRO A 193 17.72 17.47 -6.65
CA PRO A 193 17.16 16.20 -7.12
C PRO A 193 15.95 16.44 -8.05
N GLU A 194 15.73 15.56 -8.99
CA GLU A 194 14.51 15.57 -9.80
C GLU A 194 13.27 15.16 -8.98
N VAL A 195 13.45 14.19 -8.06
CA VAL A 195 12.41 13.71 -7.15
C VAL A 195 12.86 13.82 -5.71
N LEU A 196 12.04 14.45 -4.88
CA LEU A 196 12.19 14.43 -3.43
C LEU A 196 11.16 13.49 -2.81
N VAL A 197 11.61 12.47 -2.09
CA VAL A 197 10.77 11.55 -1.33
C VAL A 197 10.77 11.96 0.14
N VAL A 198 9.59 12.27 0.69
CA VAL A 198 9.41 12.69 2.08
C VAL A 198 8.98 11.49 2.93
N GLY A 199 9.89 10.99 3.75
CA GLY A 199 9.72 9.81 4.61
C GLY A 199 10.49 8.60 4.13
N GLY A 200 11.36 8.05 5.00
CA GLY A 200 12.27 6.93 4.76
C GLY A 200 11.75 5.57 5.26
N GLY A 201 10.42 5.40 5.36
CA GLY A 201 9.80 4.11 5.64
C GLY A 201 9.77 3.19 4.43
N HIS A 202 9.14 2.00 4.57
CA HIS A 202 9.03 1.02 3.49
C HIS A 202 8.43 1.59 2.20
N ALA A 203 7.51 2.54 2.29
CA ALA A 203 6.92 3.22 1.15
C ALA A 203 7.96 4.08 0.40
N GLY A 204 8.69 4.94 1.12
CA GLY A 204 9.74 5.78 0.56
C GLY A 204 10.90 4.99 -0.01
N LEU A 205 11.33 3.93 0.68
CA LEU A 205 12.37 3.02 0.18
C LEU A 205 11.95 2.30 -1.09
N SER A 206 10.68 1.84 -1.16
CA SER A 206 10.17 1.14 -2.35
C SER A 206 10.17 2.03 -3.58
N ILE A 207 9.66 3.28 -3.47
CA ILE A 207 9.61 4.19 -4.63
C ILE A 207 11.01 4.68 -5.01
N ALA A 208 11.87 4.99 -4.04
CA ALA A 208 13.22 5.45 -4.34
C ALA A 208 14.06 4.36 -5.05
N ALA A 209 13.91 3.10 -4.64
CA ALA A 209 14.57 1.98 -5.31
C ALA A 209 14.11 1.83 -6.78
N ARG A 210 12.80 1.93 -7.05
CA ARG A 210 12.26 1.91 -8.41
C ARG A 210 12.80 3.06 -9.26
N LEU A 211 12.78 4.28 -8.72
CA LEU A 211 13.29 5.47 -9.41
C LEU A 211 14.79 5.37 -9.67
N ARG A 212 15.57 4.88 -8.70
CA ARG A 212 17.01 4.64 -8.86
C ARG A 212 17.31 3.69 -10.03
N HIS A 213 16.56 2.59 -10.14
CA HIS A 213 16.74 1.62 -11.23
C HIS A 213 16.27 2.15 -12.60
N LEU A 214 15.37 3.14 -12.62
CA LEU A 214 14.98 3.88 -13.83
C LEU A 214 15.91 5.07 -14.13
N ASN A 215 17.02 5.20 -13.42
CA ASN A 215 17.96 6.32 -13.54
C ASN A 215 17.26 7.68 -13.41
N VAL A 216 16.44 7.81 -12.36
CA VAL A 216 15.81 9.08 -11.94
C VAL A 216 16.50 9.56 -10.69
N ASP A 217 17.08 10.76 -10.74
CA ASP A 217 17.78 11.35 -9.60
C ASP A 217 16.79 11.63 -8.46
N THR A 218 17.02 10.96 -7.32
CA THR A 218 16.06 10.89 -6.23
C THR A 218 16.75 11.02 -4.88
N LEU A 219 16.24 11.92 -4.05
CA LEU A 219 16.65 12.10 -2.65
C LEU A 219 15.52 11.72 -1.70
N ILE A 220 15.82 10.89 -0.70
CA ILE A 220 14.94 10.64 0.44
C ILE A 220 15.33 11.55 1.59
N VAL A 221 14.35 12.19 2.23
CA VAL A 221 14.55 12.93 3.47
C VAL A 221 13.70 12.34 4.59
N ASP A 222 14.28 12.20 5.78
CA ASP A 222 13.57 11.74 6.97
C ASP A 222 14.05 12.51 8.20
N ARG A 223 13.10 12.88 9.06
CA ARG A 223 13.38 13.58 10.34
C ARG A 223 14.06 12.71 11.37
N GLU A 224 13.95 11.39 11.23
CA GLU A 224 14.53 10.44 12.17
C GLU A 224 16.08 10.47 12.12
N ALA A 225 16.68 10.14 13.25
CA ALA A 225 18.14 10.22 13.40
C ALA A 225 18.90 9.13 12.63
N ARG A 226 18.24 8.00 12.38
CA ARG A 226 18.82 6.83 11.76
C ARG A 226 17.79 6.17 10.83
N ILE A 227 18.24 5.63 9.72
CA ILE A 227 17.40 4.86 8.81
C ILE A 227 16.73 3.72 9.58
N GLY A 228 15.42 3.58 9.44
CA GLY A 228 14.63 2.57 10.14
C GLY A 228 14.11 2.98 11.52
N ASP A 229 14.46 4.16 12.04
CA ASP A 229 13.97 4.61 13.36
C ASP A 229 12.46 4.83 13.40
N ASN A 230 11.81 5.02 12.26
CA ASN A 230 10.35 4.99 12.14
C ASN A 230 9.73 3.65 12.62
N TRP A 231 10.50 2.56 12.63
CA TRP A 231 10.13 1.27 13.23
C TRP A 231 10.73 1.08 14.62
N ARG A 232 12.03 1.41 14.85
CA ARG A 232 12.66 1.27 16.16
C ARG A 232 11.96 2.09 17.24
N SER A 233 11.46 3.26 16.90
CA SER A 233 10.76 4.15 17.83
C SER A 233 9.33 3.70 18.19
N ARG A 234 8.83 2.62 17.61
CA ARG A 234 7.55 2.01 18.01
C ARG A 234 7.68 1.29 19.35
N TYR A 235 6.53 0.92 19.96
CA TYR A 235 6.53 0.21 21.23
C TYR A 235 7.36 -1.08 21.17
N HIS A 236 8.00 -1.41 22.32
CA HIS A 236 9.03 -2.43 22.43
C HIS A 236 8.61 -3.81 21.87
N ALA A 237 7.39 -4.24 22.19
CA ALA A 237 6.87 -5.57 21.80
C ALA A 237 6.40 -5.67 20.35
N LEU A 238 6.52 -4.62 19.50
CA LEU A 238 5.95 -4.63 18.16
C LEU A 238 6.60 -5.67 17.25
N THR A 239 5.76 -6.52 16.69
CA THR A 239 6.06 -7.43 15.59
C THR A 239 5.05 -7.20 14.46
N LEU A 240 5.47 -7.35 13.21
CA LEU A 240 4.56 -7.21 12.07
C LEU A 240 3.46 -8.27 12.12
N HIS A 241 2.25 -7.91 11.73
CA HIS A 241 1.10 -8.81 11.76
C HIS A 241 0.90 -9.61 10.46
N ASN A 242 1.53 -9.20 9.37
CA ASN A 242 1.54 -9.95 8.12
C ASN A 242 2.73 -10.89 8.07
N GLN A 243 2.54 -12.06 7.47
CA GLN A 243 3.59 -13.04 7.29
C GLN A 243 4.70 -12.54 6.35
N VAL A 244 5.92 -13.02 6.56
CA VAL A 244 7.14 -12.54 5.89
C VAL A 244 7.06 -12.55 4.36
N GLN A 245 6.44 -13.58 3.76
CA GLN A 245 6.30 -13.72 2.31
C GLN A 245 5.45 -12.61 1.66
N VAL A 246 4.61 -11.93 2.45
CA VAL A 246 3.81 -10.79 1.98
C VAL A 246 4.64 -9.49 1.98
N ASN A 247 5.63 -9.40 2.87
CA ASN A 247 6.27 -8.16 3.28
C ASN A 247 7.59 -7.81 2.56
N HIS A 248 8.01 -8.55 1.55
CA HIS A 248 9.24 -8.24 0.81
C HIS A 248 9.24 -6.82 0.23
N LEU A 249 10.44 -6.20 0.22
CA LEU A 249 10.69 -4.96 -0.51
C LEU A 249 11.01 -5.25 -2.00
N PRO A 250 10.88 -4.27 -2.91
CA PRO A 250 11.33 -4.42 -4.29
C PRO A 250 12.81 -4.82 -4.37
N TYR A 251 13.19 -5.67 -5.33
CA TYR A 251 14.56 -6.09 -5.68
C TYR A 251 15.30 -6.94 -4.63
N LEU A 252 15.13 -6.69 -3.33
CA LEU A 252 15.80 -7.43 -2.26
C LEU A 252 14.76 -8.06 -1.33
N PRO A 253 14.41 -9.34 -1.55
CA PRO A 253 13.53 -10.07 -0.64
C PRO A 253 14.22 -10.30 0.69
N PHE A 254 13.44 -10.43 1.77
CA PHE A 254 13.98 -10.82 3.07
C PHE A 254 14.64 -12.20 3.00
N PRO A 255 15.73 -12.44 3.76
CA PRO A 255 16.38 -13.75 3.83
C PRO A 255 15.40 -14.86 4.21
N ALA A 256 15.54 -16.03 3.58
CA ALA A 256 14.68 -17.19 3.81
C ALA A 256 14.71 -17.71 5.28
N SER A 257 15.73 -17.33 6.04
CA SER A 257 15.87 -17.65 7.46
C SER A 257 15.11 -16.71 8.42
N TRP A 258 14.38 -15.73 7.90
CA TRP A 258 13.64 -14.80 8.75
C TRP A 258 12.39 -15.42 9.33
N PRO A 259 11.97 -14.98 10.55
CA PRO A 259 10.75 -15.51 11.17
C PRO A 259 9.52 -15.10 10.36
N THR A 260 8.45 -15.89 10.48
CA THR A 260 7.16 -15.64 9.83
C THR A 260 6.63 -14.23 10.13
N TYR A 261 6.74 -13.81 11.38
CA TYR A 261 6.38 -12.46 11.82
C TYR A 261 7.63 -11.68 12.18
N ILE A 262 7.87 -10.58 11.49
CA ILE A 262 9.14 -9.84 11.54
C ILE A 262 9.13 -8.89 12.74
N PRO A 263 10.09 -9.00 13.70
CA PRO A 263 10.27 -8.02 14.75
C PRO A 263 10.70 -6.65 14.18
N LYS A 264 10.18 -5.56 14.78
CA LYS A 264 10.41 -4.19 14.30
C LYS A 264 11.88 -3.80 14.15
N ASP A 265 12.72 -4.20 15.10
CA ASP A 265 14.15 -3.83 15.09
C ASP A 265 14.94 -4.57 14.01
N LYS A 266 14.57 -5.84 13.75
CA LYS A 266 15.13 -6.61 12.63
C LYS A 266 14.78 -5.97 11.29
N LEU A 267 13.53 -5.52 11.14
CA LEU A 267 13.07 -4.79 9.96
C LEU A 267 13.82 -3.46 9.79
N ALA A 268 13.99 -2.72 10.87
CA ALA A 268 14.71 -1.44 10.86
C ALA A 268 16.17 -1.60 10.41
N ASN A 269 16.86 -2.64 10.87
CA ASN A 269 18.22 -2.95 10.43
C ASN A 269 18.27 -3.35 8.94
N TRP A 270 17.23 -4.02 8.45
CA TRP A 270 17.12 -4.32 7.01
C TRP A 270 17.01 -3.06 6.16
N PHE A 271 16.32 -2.04 6.64
CA PHE A 271 16.19 -0.77 5.91
C PHE A 271 17.54 -0.09 5.71
N GLU A 272 18.45 -0.15 6.68
CA GLU A 272 19.83 0.34 6.52
C GLU A 272 20.56 -0.44 5.44
N ALA A 273 20.54 -1.78 5.54
CA ALA A 273 21.16 -2.65 4.55
C ALA A 273 20.59 -2.43 3.14
N TYR A 274 19.29 -2.19 3.04
CA TYR A 274 18.60 -1.93 1.78
C TYR A 274 19.05 -0.61 1.13
N VAL A 275 19.13 0.47 1.91
CA VAL A 275 19.60 1.79 1.44
C VAL A 275 21.04 1.70 0.94
N GLU A 276 21.92 1.06 1.72
CA GLU A 276 23.33 0.90 1.36
C GLU A 276 23.49 0.01 0.12
N SER A 277 22.81 -1.14 0.07
CA SER A 277 22.93 -2.11 -1.03
C SER A 277 22.42 -1.57 -2.37
N LEU A 278 21.39 -0.71 -2.35
CA LEU A 278 20.80 -0.12 -3.55
C LEU A 278 21.31 1.31 -3.82
N GLU A 279 22.27 1.78 -3.02
CA GLU A 279 22.88 3.12 -3.16
C GLU A 279 21.83 4.25 -3.22
N LEU A 280 20.81 4.20 -2.35
CA LEU A 280 19.77 5.23 -2.31
C LEU A 280 20.33 6.50 -1.65
N ASN A 281 20.04 7.68 -2.24
CA ASN A 281 20.41 8.96 -1.64
C ASN A 281 19.45 9.25 -0.49
N PHE A 282 19.97 9.39 0.73
CA PHE A 282 19.17 9.51 1.94
C PHE A 282 19.78 10.53 2.91
N TRP A 283 18.97 11.50 3.35
CA TRP A 283 19.30 12.43 4.42
C TRP A 283 18.46 12.12 5.66
N THR A 284 19.12 11.71 6.72
CA THR A 284 18.55 11.59 8.07
C THR A 284 18.53 12.95 8.78
N ARG A 285 17.81 13.07 9.90
CA ARG A 285 17.68 14.32 10.68
C ARG A 285 17.32 15.52 9.83
N THR A 286 16.54 15.28 8.78
CA THR A 286 16.13 16.28 7.82
C THR A 286 14.62 16.35 7.76
N GLU A 287 14.06 17.44 8.28
CA GLU A 287 12.63 17.65 8.35
C GLU A 287 12.14 18.41 7.12
N PHE A 288 11.14 17.87 6.46
CA PHE A 288 10.41 18.59 5.42
C PHE A 288 9.45 19.59 6.08
N VAL A 289 9.69 20.89 5.91
CA VAL A 289 8.93 21.95 6.56
C VAL A 289 7.74 22.38 5.68
N GLY A 290 7.89 22.33 4.36
CA GLY A 290 6.84 22.72 3.43
C GLY A 290 7.37 22.99 2.03
N GLY A 291 6.48 23.36 1.12
CA GLY A 291 6.86 23.66 -0.25
C GLY A 291 5.83 24.53 -0.98
N LEU A 292 6.31 25.31 -1.94
CA LEU A 292 5.52 26.09 -2.87
C LEU A 292 5.74 25.56 -4.28
N TYR A 293 4.67 25.42 -5.04
CA TYR A 293 4.73 25.01 -6.43
C TYR A 293 4.71 26.23 -7.36
N ASP A 294 5.65 26.28 -8.27
CA ASP A 294 5.71 27.31 -9.31
C ASP A 294 5.12 26.74 -10.61
N ASP A 295 3.92 27.18 -10.94
CA ASP A 295 3.20 26.75 -12.15
C ASP A 295 3.92 27.16 -13.45
N ALA A 296 4.78 28.21 -13.42
CA ALA A 296 5.52 28.68 -14.60
C ALA A 296 6.71 27.77 -14.94
N THR A 297 7.41 27.26 -13.93
CA THR A 297 8.58 26.40 -14.12
C THR A 297 8.26 24.90 -13.98
N GLY A 298 7.08 24.56 -13.46
CA GLY A 298 6.69 23.19 -13.16
C GLY A 298 7.54 22.56 -12.04
N ARG A 299 8.08 23.37 -11.13
CA ARG A 299 8.96 22.92 -10.05
C ARG A 299 8.46 23.35 -8.68
N TRP A 300 8.84 22.60 -7.69
CA TRP A 300 8.65 22.94 -6.29
C TRP A 300 9.81 23.80 -5.79
N ALA A 301 9.56 24.69 -4.85
CA ALA A 301 10.54 25.24 -3.93
C ALA A 301 10.23 24.67 -2.55
N VAL A 302 10.97 23.66 -2.12
CA VAL A 302 10.76 22.97 -0.85
C VAL A 302 11.75 23.44 0.20
N THR A 303 11.30 23.61 1.44
CA THR A 303 12.13 24.00 2.56
C THR A 303 12.37 22.79 3.45
N LEU A 304 13.64 22.50 3.69
CA LEU A 304 14.12 21.45 4.59
C LEU A 304 14.80 22.08 5.78
N ARG A 305 14.60 21.54 6.98
CA ARG A 305 15.36 21.85 8.19
C ARG A 305 16.37 20.73 8.42
N LEU A 306 17.65 21.09 8.43
CA LEU A 306 18.75 20.15 8.58
C LEU A 306 19.06 19.84 10.04
N ALA A 307 19.96 18.87 10.28
CA ALA A 307 20.36 18.40 11.60
C ALA A 307 20.96 19.49 12.51
N ASP A 308 21.61 20.49 11.92
CA ASP A 308 22.20 21.64 12.63
C ASP A 308 21.21 22.79 12.87
N GLY A 309 19.94 22.61 12.49
CA GLY A 309 18.88 23.62 12.57
C GLY A 309 18.84 24.60 11.41
N SER A 310 19.81 24.56 10.50
CA SER A 310 19.80 25.40 9.30
C SER A 310 18.70 25.00 8.32
N SER A 311 18.31 25.92 7.45
CA SER A 311 17.33 25.66 6.39
C SER A 311 18.01 25.53 5.05
N ARG A 312 17.55 24.56 4.24
CA ARG A 312 17.96 24.41 2.85
C ARG A 312 16.74 24.37 1.95
N THR A 313 16.80 25.08 0.84
CA THR A 313 15.77 25.02 -0.20
C THR A 313 16.25 24.15 -1.36
N LEU A 314 15.42 23.20 -1.80
CA LEU A 314 15.63 22.41 -3.01
C LEU A 314 14.49 22.67 -4.01
N ARG A 315 14.76 22.43 -5.30
CA ARG A 315 13.79 22.67 -6.39
C ARG A 315 13.50 21.42 -7.22
N PRO A 316 12.97 20.34 -6.61
CA PRO A 316 12.61 19.14 -7.35
C PRO A 316 11.43 19.41 -8.29
N ARG A 317 11.30 18.59 -9.36
CA ARG A 317 10.09 18.56 -10.19
C ARG A 317 8.96 17.79 -9.52
N HIS A 318 9.30 16.76 -8.78
CA HIS A 318 8.32 15.89 -8.10
C HIS A 318 8.61 15.80 -6.61
N VAL A 319 7.54 15.87 -5.80
CA VAL A 319 7.54 15.57 -4.37
C VAL A 319 6.66 14.34 -4.15
N VAL A 320 7.23 13.30 -3.56
CA VAL A 320 6.51 12.06 -3.21
C VAL A 320 6.34 11.99 -1.70
N MET A 321 5.09 12.10 -1.24
CA MET A 321 4.75 11.98 0.17
C MET A 321 4.66 10.51 0.56
N ALA A 322 5.66 10.03 1.27
CA ALA A 322 5.78 8.65 1.79
C ALA A 322 5.66 8.60 3.33
N THR A 323 4.88 9.51 3.89
CA THR A 323 4.76 9.74 5.34
C THR A 323 3.86 8.71 6.06
N GLY A 324 3.25 7.80 5.31
CA GLY A 324 2.38 6.75 5.83
C GLY A 324 1.00 7.24 6.27
N VAL A 325 0.06 6.29 6.42
CA VAL A 325 -1.33 6.58 6.87
C VAL A 325 -1.44 6.85 8.37
N SER A 326 -0.37 6.70 9.14
CA SER A 326 -0.30 6.90 10.59
C SER A 326 0.74 7.98 10.96
N GLY A 327 0.83 9.05 10.17
CA GLY A 327 1.84 10.10 10.34
C GLY A 327 1.48 11.14 11.40
N ILE A 328 0.21 11.49 11.57
CA ILE A 328 -0.27 12.51 12.49
C ILE A 328 -1.18 11.86 13.54
N ALA A 329 -0.79 11.93 14.81
CA ALA A 329 -1.61 11.44 15.92
C ALA A 329 -2.96 12.18 15.99
N ASN A 330 -4.05 11.44 16.13
CA ASN A 330 -5.35 12.02 16.41
C ASN A 330 -5.55 12.12 17.93
N VAL A 331 -5.27 13.28 18.47
CA VAL A 331 -5.43 13.58 19.90
C VAL A 331 -6.70 14.40 20.07
N PRO A 332 -7.86 13.77 20.33
CA PRO A 332 -9.11 14.50 20.51
C PRO A 332 -9.09 15.28 21.82
N GLU A 333 -9.71 16.45 21.81
CA GLU A 333 -10.05 17.13 23.05
C GLU A 333 -11.12 16.31 23.78
N LEU A 334 -10.79 15.81 24.95
CA LEU A 334 -11.70 15.06 25.81
C LEU A 334 -11.98 15.86 27.09
N PRO A 335 -13.08 16.63 27.15
CA PRO A 335 -13.40 17.45 28.32
C PRO A 335 -13.49 16.62 29.61
N VAL A 336 -13.83 15.34 29.51
CA VAL A 336 -13.89 14.43 30.67
C VAL A 336 -12.52 14.22 31.36
N LEU A 337 -11.40 14.43 30.63
CA LEU A 337 -10.03 14.28 31.15
C LEU A 337 -9.50 15.54 31.83
N LYS A 338 -10.21 16.67 31.81
CA LYS A 338 -9.70 17.97 32.25
C LYS A 338 -9.23 17.98 33.72
N SER A 339 -9.87 17.17 34.58
CA SER A 339 -9.56 17.09 36.00
C SER A 339 -8.69 15.88 36.38
N PHE A 340 -8.17 15.15 35.37
CA PHE A 340 -7.33 13.99 35.62
C PHE A 340 -5.95 14.43 36.15
N GLY A 341 -5.54 13.81 37.28
CA GLY A 341 -4.27 14.14 37.95
C GLY A 341 -3.07 13.31 37.48
N GLY A 342 -3.32 12.22 36.74
CA GLY A 342 -2.29 11.31 36.23
C GLY A 342 -1.71 11.75 34.89
N ALA A 343 -0.87 10.90 34.31
CA ALA A 343 -0.27 11.13 32.99
C ALA A 343 -1.26 10.84 31.86
N VAL A 344 -1.19 11.61 30.77
CA VAL A 344 -1.93 11.35 29.53
C VAL A 344 -0.95 11.34 28.37
N MET A 345 -1.00 10.29 27.53
CA MET A 345 -0.18 10.22 26.32
C MET A 345 -0.95 9.58 25.15
N HIS A 346 -0.61 9.95 23.93
CA HIS A 346 -1.10 9.26 22.76
C HIS A 346 -0.32 7.95 22.53
N SER A 347 -0.96 6.92 21.94
CA SER A 347 -0.32 5.63 21.65
C SER A 347 0.98 5.73 20.83
N SER A 348 1.15 6.79 20.02
CA SER A 348 2.40 7.05 19.29
C SER A 348 3.58 7.46 20.21
N GLN A 349 3.32 7.85 21.42
CA GLN A 349 4.32 8.24 22.44
C GLN A 349 4.66 7.07 23.37
N TYR A 350 3.82 6.04 23.42
CA TYR A 350 4.06 4.85 24.24
C TYR A 350 5.27 4.06 23.69
N ARG A 351 6.19 3.66 24.58
CA ARG A 351 7.41 2.93 24.25
C ARG A 351 7.43 1.52 24.84
N ASP A 352 7.20 1.43 26.12
CA ASP A 352 7.20 0.18 26.90
C ASP A 352 6.44 0.34 28.21
N ALA A 353 6.25 -0.78 28.90
CA ALA A 353 5.52 -0.85 30.15
C ALA A 353 6.40 -0.65 31.42
N ALA A 354 7.72 -0.49 31.30
CA ALA A 354 8.64 -0.56 32.45
C ALA A 354 8.30 0.44 33.59
N ALA A 355 7.89 1.66 33.21
CA ALA A 355 7.52 2.70 34.21
C ALA A 355 6.15 2.45 34.87
N TRP A 356 5.37 1.47 34.41
CA TRP A 356 3.97 1.29 34.81
C TRP A 356 3.70 -0.01 35.57
N GLN A 357 4.73 -0.76 35.93
CA GLN A 357 4.60 -1.96 36.74
C GLN A 357 3.92 -1.67 38.07
N GLY A 358 2.88 -2.44 38.42
CA GLY A 358 2.07 -2.24 39.64
C GLY A 358 1.18 -1.00 39.62
N ARG A 359 1.08 -0.29 38.48
CA ARG A 359 0.26 0.91 38.31
C ARG A 359 -1.07 0.60 37.65
N ASP A 360 -2.05 1.45 37.86
CA ASP A 360 -3.33 1.41 37.21
C ASP A 360 -3.26 2.18 35.88
N VAL A 361 -3.53 1.51 34.77
CA VAL A 361 -3.45 2.11 33.44
C VAL A 361 -4.75 1.93 32.68
N MET A 362 -5.26 3.04 32.15
CA MET A 362 -6.44 3.05 31.31
C MET A 362 -6.04 3.29 29.84
N VAL A 363 -6.48 2.42 28.93
CA VAL A 363 -6.21 2.55 27.49
C VAL A 363 -7.52 2.85 26.77
N ILE A 364 -7.65 4.06 26.21
CA ILE A 364 -8.85 4.49 25.48
C ILE A 364 -8.70 4.19 23.99
N GLY A 365 -9.48 3.23 23.52
CA GLY A 365 -9.49 2.74 22.12
C GLY A 365 -9.16 1.26 22.02
N THR A 366 -9.93 0.56 21.17
CA THR A 366 -9.91 -0.90 21.04
C THR A 366 -9.45 -1.36 19.65
N GLY A 367 -8.69 -0.54 18.94
CA GLY A 367 -7.97 -0.96 17.73
C GLY A 367 -6.68 -1.71 18.07
N THR A 368 -5.90 -2.05 17.05
CA THR A 368 -4.64 -2.80 17.20
C THR A 368 -3.70 -2.17 18.22
N SER A 369 -3.42 -0.86 18.12
CA SER A 369 -2.53 -0.18 19.09
C SER A 369 -3.05 -0.25 20.53
N GLY A 370 -4.37 -0.13 20.74
CA GLY A 370 -4.95 -0.19 22.09
C GLY A 370 -4.81 -1.57 22.72
N HIS A 371 -5.06 -2.62 21.97
CA HIS A 371 -4.94 -4.00 22.45
C HIS A 371 -3.47 -4.39 22.67
N ASP A 372 -2.58 -4.06 21.75
CA ASP A 372 -1.15 -4.37 21.89
C ASP A 372 -0.54 -3.69 23.11
N ILE A 373 -0.87 -2.40 23.34
CA ILE A 373 -0.41 -1.66 24.52
C ILE A 373 -1.02 -2.24 25.79
N ALA A 374 -2.30 -2.60 25.79
CA ALA A 374 -2.95 -3.22 26.94
C ALA A 374 -2.30 -4.57 27.30
N GLN A 375 -1.96 -5.37 26.29
CA GLN A 375 -1.28 -6.65 26.49
C GLN A 375 0.15 -6.46 27.00
N ASP A 376 0.91 -5.52 26.46
CA ASP A 376 2.27 -5.20 26.90
C ASP A 376 2.29 -4.74 28.37
N LEU A 377 1.40 -3.80 28.72
CA LEU A 377 1.23 -3.31 30.09
C LEU A 377 0.89 -4.44 31.07
N HIS A 378 -0.13 -5.27 30.73
CA HIS A 378 -0.54 -6.39 31.57
C HIS A 378 0.60 -7.42 31.75
N SER A 379 1.31 -7.76 30.66
CA SER A 379 2.40 -8.72 30.67
C SER A 379 3.58 -8.27 31.55
N ASN A 380 3.71 -6.98 31.77
CA ASN A 380 4.73 -6.36 32.62
C ASN A 380 4.20 -5.96 34.02
N GLY A 381 3.01 -6.45 34.39
CA GLY A 381 2.49 -6.33 35.75
C GLY A 381 1.71 -5.06 36.06
N ALA A 382 1.27 -4.30 35.06
CA ALA A 382 0.31 -3.21 35.26
C ALA A 382 -1.13 -3.74 35.41
N HIS A 383 -1.98 -3.00 36.12
CA HIS A 383 -3.43 -3.23 36.20
C HIS A 383 -4.10 -2.47 35.05
N VAL A 384 -4.58 -3.16 34.04
CA VAL A 384 -5.04 -2.52 32.81
C VAL A 384 -6.55 -2.55 32.67
N THR A 385 -7.13 -1.39 32.36
CA THR A 385 -8.53 -1.25 31.91
C THR A 385 -8.56 -0.71 30.48
N LEU A 386 -9.10 -1.51 29.56
CA LEU A 386 -9.36 -1.11 28.20
C LEU A 386 -10.71 -0.41 28.11
N VAL A 387 -10.76 0.74 27.41
CA VAL A 387 -12.00 1.55 27.26
C VAL A 387 -12.43 1.56 25.82
N GLN A 388 -13.61 0.99 25.57
CA GLN A 388 -14.18 0.91 24.24
C GLN A 388 -15.15 2.06 23.98
N ARG A 389 -14.92 2.82 22.90
CA ARG A 389 -15.83 3.89 22.42
C ARG A 389 -16.79 3.37 21.34
N SER A 390 -16.27 2.62 20.39
CA SER A 390 -17.01 2.16 19.21
C SER A 390 -16.83 0.65 19.03
N PRO A 391 -17.76 -0.05 18.38
CA PRO A 391 -17.58 -1.45 18.02
C PRO A 391 -16.27 -1.66 17.24
N THR A 392 -15.60 -2.79 17.48
CA THR A 392 -14.32 -3.13 16.86
C THR A 392 -14.40 -4.53 16.26
N LEU A 393 -13.90 -4.69 15.02
CA LEU A 393 -13.75 -6.01 14.42
C LEU A 393 -12.54 -6.71 15.06
N VAL A 394 -12.73 -7.88 15.62
CA VAL A 394 -11.68 -8.72 16.18
C VAL A 394 -11.52 -9.97 15.32
N VAL A 395 -10.27 -10.29 14.96
CA VAL A 395 -9.92 -11.48 14.16
C VAL A 395 -8.66 -12.10 14.76
N ASN A 396 -8.61 -13.42 14.94
CA ASN A 396 -7.35 -14.07 15.31
C ASN A 396 -6.31 -13.86 14.21
N ILE A 397 -5.05 -13.60 14.61
CA ILE A 397 -3.96 -13.36 13.66
C ILE A 397 -3.77 -14.56 12.72
N GLU A 398 -3.97 -15.78 13.23
CA GLU A 398 -3.95 -17.03 12.47
C GLU A 398 -5.16 -17.90 12.82
N PRO A 399 -5.75 -18.55 11.81
CA PRO A 399 -5.54 -18.38 10.38
C PRO A 399 -6.37 -17.24 9.79
N ALA A 400 -7.34 -16.69 10.52
CA ALA A 400 -8.43 -15.86 10.03
C ALA A 400 -7.95 -14.53 9.40
N ALA A 401 -7.02 -13.82 10.05
CA ALA A 401 -6.50 -12.56 9.53
C ALA A 401 -5.60 -12.71 8.29
N GLN A 402 -5.09 -13.93 8.01
CA GLN A 402 -4.22 -14.20 6.86
C GLN A 402 -4.99 -14.56 5.58
N LEU A 403 -6.29 -14.79 5.64
CA LEU A 403 -7.10 -15.15 4.47
C LEU A 403 -6.93 -14.21 3.27
N PRO A 404 -6.87 -12.87 3.42
CA PRO A 404 -6.64 -11.95 2.31
C PRO A 404 -5.28 -12.11 1.60
N TYR A 405 -4.34 -12.78 2.24
CA TYR A 405 -2.99 -13.01 1.73
C TYR A 405 -2.75 -14.46 1.25
N ALA A 406 -3.79 -15.28 1.17
CA ALA A 406 -3.69 -16.70 0.82
C ALA A 406 -2.95 -16.94 -0.52
N VAL A 407 -3.04 -16.02 -1.47
CA VAL A 407 -2.32 -16.10 -2.75
C VAL A 407 -0.81 -16.23 -2.58
N TYR A 408 -0.23 -15.59 -1.55
CA TYR A 408 1.21 -15.66 -1.26
C TYR A 408 1.64 -17.00 -0.67
N SER A 409 0.70 -17.88 -0.38
CA SER A 409 0.94 -19.26 0.08
C SER A 409 0.64 -20.32 -0.99
N GLU A 410 0.34 -19.93 -2.23
CA GLU A 410 0.07 -20.84 -3.35
C GLU A 410 1.34 -21.52 -3.91
N GLY A 411 2.53 -21.14 -3.45
CA GLY A 411 3.81 -21.72 -3.90
C GLY A 411 4.28 -21.24 -5.28
N ILE A 412 3.76 -20.10 -5.74
CA ILE A 412 4.17 -19.40 -6.96
C ILE A 412 5.08 -18.21 -6.63
N ALA A 413 5.72 -17.64 -7.64
CA ALA A 413 6.60 -16.48 -7.46
C ALA A 413 5.86 -15.28 -6.84
N THR A 414 6.57 -14.49 -6.03
CA THR A 414 6.00 -13.29 -5.38
C THR A 414 5.46 -12.29 -6.39
N GLU A 415 6.14 -12.14 -7.53
CA GLU A 415 5.74 -11.26 -8.63
C GLU A 415 4.42 -11.72 -9.27
N ASP A 416 4.16 -13.03 -9.32
CA ASP A 416 2.90 -13.60 -9.78
C ASP A 416 1.79 -13.32 -8.77
N CYS A 417 2.06 -13.51 -7.48
CA CYS A 417 1.14 -13.15 -6.40
C CYS A 417 0.77 -11.67 -6.45
N ASP A 418 1.76 -10.80 -6.65
CA ASP A 418 1.57 -9.35 -6.75
C ASP A 418 0.66 -8.98 -7.94
N THR A 419 0.89 -9.60 -9.09
CA THR A 419 0.07 -9.37 -10.28
C THR A 419 -1.37 -9.88 -10.07
N ILE A 420 -1.55 -11.05 -9.44
CA ILE A 420 -2.87 -11.59 -9.08
C ILE A 420 -3.58 -10.63 -8.12
N ALA A 421 -2.90 -10.14 -7.08
CA ALA A 421 -3.46 -9.18 -6.12
C ALA A 421 -3.83 -7.84 -6.80
N ALA A 422 -2.96 -7.33 -7.67
CA ALA A 422 -3.18 -6.10 -8.40
C ALA A 422 -4.26 -6.20 -9.48
N SER A 423 -4.57 -7.39 -9.97
CA SER A 423 -5.55 -7.59 -11.05
C SER A 423 -7.00 -7.53 -10.60
N LEU A 424 -7.27 -7.55 -9.29
CA LEU A 424 -8.62 -7.71 -8.78
C LEU A 424 -9.38 -6.36 -8.79
N PRO A 425 -10.43 -6.19 -9.62
CA PRO A 425 -11.28 -5.00 -9.60
C PRO A 425 -11.99 -4.84 -8.26
N LEU A 426 -12.33 -3.61 -7.86
CA LEU A 426 -12.95 -3.32 -6.57
C LEU A 426 -14.23 -4.13 -6.31
N ALA A 427 -15.06 -4.32 -7.32
CA ALA A 427 -16.29 -5.11 -7.21
C ALA A 427 -16.00 -6.55 -6.79
N LEU A 428 -15.03 -7.20 -7.45
CA LEU A 428 -14.62 -8.57 -7.13
C LEU A 428 -13.80 -8.64 -5.85
N ALA A 429 -13.02 -7.60 -5.52
CA ALA A 429 -12.36 -7.48 -4.24
C ALA A 429 -13.38 -7.48 -3.09
N ARG A 430 -14.48 -6.71 -3.20
CA ARG A 430 -15.58 -6.73 -2.23
C ARG A 430 -16.22 -8.10 -2.07
N GLN A 431 -16.51 -8.77 -3.19
CA GLN A 431 -17.05 -10.13 -3.17
C GLN A 431 -16.11 -11.10 -2.45
N SER A 432 -14.81 -11.09 -2.83
CA SER A 432 -13.78 -11.93 -2.21
C SER A 432 -13.67 -11.66 -0.71
N HIS A 433 -13.58 -10.40 -0.31
CA HIS A 433 -13.44 -10.02 1.09
C HIS A 433 -14.67 -10.34 1.93
N ARG A 434 -15.87 -10.24 1.35
CA ARG A 434 -17.09 -10.69 2.01
C ARG A 434 -17.06 -12.19 2.33
N LEU A 435 -16.62 -13.02 1.38
CA LEU A 435 -16.46 -14.47 1.60
C LEU A 435 -15.42 -14.76 2.68
N MET A 436 -14.26 -14.07 2.63
CA MET A 436 -13.21 -14.21 3.64
C MET A 436 -13.67 -13.74 5.03
N ALA A 437 -14.45 -12.66 5.12
CA ALA A 437 -15.00 -12.15 6.37
C ALA A 437 -15.97 -13.16 7.01
N LEU A 438 -16.83 -13.79 6.20
CA LEU A 438 -17.71 -14.86 6.67
C LEU A 438 -16.92 -16.08 7.17
N GLN A 439 -15.89 -16.48 6.44
CA GLN A 439 -15.02 -17.58 6.83
C GLN A 439 -14.25 -17.25 8.12
N ALA A 440 -13.68 -16.06 8.24
CA ALA A 440 -12.98 -15.59 9.45
C ALA A 440 -13.93 -15.57 10.66
N ALA A 441 -15.15 -15.06 10.50
CA ALA A 441 -16.16 -15.06 11.58
C ALA A 441 -16.53 -16.47 12.05
N ALA A 442 -16.63 -17.44 11.12
CA ALA A 442 -16.89 -18.83 11.46
C ALA A 442 -15.71 -19.46 12.23
N MET A 443 -14.45 -19.18 11.83
CA MET A 443 -13.26 -19.65 12.52
C MET A 443 -13.15 -19.08 13.94
N ASP A 444 -13.53 -17.81 14.15
CA ASP A 444 -13.36 -17.08 15.40
C ASP A 444 -14.66 -17.04 16.24
N GLN A 445 -15.65 -17.85 15.90
CA GLN A 445 -16.99 -17.80 16.51
C GLN A 445 -16.96 -17.87 18.04
N GLN A 446 -16.14 -18.74 18.62
CA GLN A 446 -16.03 -18.90 20.06
C GLN A 446 -15.47 -17.65 20.73
N LEU A 447 -14.36 -17.10 20.21
CA LEU A 447 -13.74 -15.87 20.71
C LEU A 447 -14.72 -14.68 20.66
N ILE A 448 -15.45 -14.53 19.56
CA ILE A 448 -16.45 -13.49 19.37
C ILE A 448 -17.58 -13.62 20.40
N ALA A 449 -18.07 -14.82 20.64
CA ALA A 449 -19.11 -15.09 21.64
C ALA A 449 -18.62 -14.77 23.07
N ASP A 450 -17.39 -15.17 23.40
CA ASP A 450 -16.80 -14.95 24.71
C ASP A 450 -16.58 -13.47 24.99
N LEU A 451 -16.05 -12.71 24.03
CA LEU A 451 -15.90 -11.26 24.11
C LEU A 451 -17.26 -10.57 24.29
N THR A 452 -18.26 -10.98 23.53
CA THR A 452 -19.62 -10.42 23.63
C THR A 452 -20.22 -10.65 25.01
N ARG A 453 -20.02 -11.83 25.61
CA ARG A 453 -20.45 -12.11 27.00
C ARG A 453 -19.77 -11.24 28.05
N LYS A 454 -18.54 -10.77 27.75
CA LYS A 454 -17.81 -9.82 28.61
C LYS A 454 -18.22 -8.35 28.38
N GLY A 455 -19.15 -8.08 27.48
CA GLY A 455 -19.60 -6.74 27.14
C GLY A 455 -18.77 -6.01 26.10
N PHE A 456 -17.84 -6.72 25.41
CA PHE A 456 -17.12 -6.15 24.28
C PHE A 456 -18.05 -6.03 23.07
N ARG A 457 -18.12 -4.85 22.48
CA ARG A 457 -18.97 -4.58 21.30
C ARG A 457 -18.21 -4.94 20.03
N ILE A 458 -18.61 -6.05 19.41
CA ILE A 458 -18.07 -6.49 18.13
C ILE A 458 -18.70 -5.67 17.00
N ASP A 459 -17.88 -5.23 16.04
CA ASP A 459 -18.38 -4.60 14.81
C ASP A 459 -18.92 -5.67 13.85
N THR A 460 -20.23 -5.82 13.81
CA THR A 460 -20.96 -6.73 12.92
C THR A 460 -21.53 -6.03 11.68
N ALA A 461 -21.42 -4.70 11.60
CA ALA A 461 -21.98 -3.92 10.50
C ALA A 461 -21.08 -3.97 9.24
N ASP A 462 -19.80 -4.24 9.41
CA ASP A 462 -18.87 -4.34 8.28
C ASP A 462 -18.84 -5.76 7.73
N VAL A 463 -19.32 -5.90 6.51
CA VAL A 463 -19.40 -7.20 5.82
C VAL A 463 -18.13 -7.58 5.03
N TYR A 464 -17.18 -6.64 4.89
CA TYR A 464 -15.98 -6.86 4.06
C TYR A 464 -14.71 -7.18 4.87
N GLY A 465 -14.78 -7.13 6.20
CA GLY A 465 -13.68 -7.49 7.08
C GLY A 465 -12.58 -6.42 7.20
N TRP A 466 -11.49 -6.80 7.87
CA TRP A 466 -10.46 -5.86 8.33
C TRP A 466 -9.73 -5.13 7.21
N GLN A 467 -9.54 -5.76 6.04
CA GLN A 467 -8.76 -5.13 4.96
C GLN A 467 -9.50 -3.95 4.35
N PHE A 468 -10.82 -4.03 4.18
CA PHE A 468 -11.62 -2.89 3.74
C PHE A 468 -11.70 -1.79 4.81
N LYS A 469 -11.72 -2.14 6.10
CA LYS A 469 -11.58 -1.14 7.18
C LYS A 469 -10.24 -0.41 7.07
N TYR A 470 -9.16 -1.12 6.79
CA TYR A 470 -7.85 -0.53 6.56
C TYR A 470 -7.87 0.43 5.36
N LEU A 471 -8.40 -0.02 4.21
CA LEU A 471 -8.46 0.78 2.98
C LEU A 471 -9.36 2.02 3.08
N THR A 472 -10.40 1.97 3.93
CA THR A 472 -11.38 3.06 4.06
C THR A 472 -11.10 4.01 5.22
N ARG A 473 -10.64 3.48 6.37
CA ARG A 473 -10.51 4.22 7.64
C ARG A 473 -9.12 4.16 8.26
N GLY A 474 -8.24 3.27 7.77
CA GLY A 474 -6.92 3.03 8.38
C GLY A 474 -6.96 2.33 9.74
N GLY A 475 -8.11 1.77 10.19
CA GLY A 475 -8.26 1.14 11.49
C GLY A 475 -9.68 0.67 11.79
N GLY A 476 -9.97 0.41 13.08
CA GLY A 476 -11.28 -0.09 13.53
C GLY A 476 -11.33 -1.62 13.59
N TYR A 477 -10.18 -2.27 13.65
CA TYR A 477 -10.00 -3.71 13.82
C TYR A 477 -8.82 -4.01 14.74
N TYR A 478 -8.78 -5.25 15.22
CA TYR A 478 -7.67 -5.81 15.98
C TYR A 478 -7.35 -7.22 15.48
N PHE A 479 -6.07 -7.51 15.31
CA PHE A 479 -5.58 -8.87 15.11
C PHE A 479 -5.22 -9.46 16.47
N ASN A 480 -6.02 -10.40 16.95
CA ASN A 480 -5.83 -10.96 18.26
C ASN A 480 -4.55 -11.83 18.31
N VAL A 481 -3.62 -11.38 19.14
CA VAL A 481 -2.39 -12.08 19.50
C VAL A 481 -2.37 -12.43 21.00
N GLY A 482 -3.52 -12.30 21.68
CA GLY A 482 -3.68 -12.67 23.09
C GLY A 482 -4.50 -11.69 23.94
N CYS A 483 -4.54 -10.40 23.63
CA CYS A 483 -5.23 -9.43 24.47
C CYS A 483 -6.74 -9.71 24.60
N SER A 484 -7.41 -10.16 23.54
CA SER A 484 -8.81 -10.55 23.64
C SER A 484 -9.04 -11.69 24.62
N ASN A 485 -8.11 -12.64 24.71
CA ASN A 485 -8.16 -13.72 25.69
C ASN A 485 -8.02 -13.19 27.12
N LEU A 486 -7.13 -12.21 27.36
CA LEU A 486 -6.98 -11.54 28.66
C LEU A 486 -8.27 -10.81 29.08
N ILE A 487 -8.99 -10.22 28.13
CA ILE A 487 -10.30 -9.61 28.38
C ILE A 487 -11.34 -10.67 28.78
N VAL A 488 -11.41 -11.77 28.04
CA VAL A 488 -12.30 -12.91 28.32
C VAL A 488 -12.02 -13.49 29.70
N GLU A 489 -10.76 -13.64 30.09
CA GLU A 489 -10.32 -14.14 31.38
C GLU A 489 -10.52 -13.13 32.52
N GLY A 490 -10.83 -11.87 32.22
CA GLY A 490 -10.98 -10.80 33.20
C GLY A 490 -9.67 -10.25 33.76
N LYS A 491 -8.52 -10.58 33.13
CA LYS A 491 -7.19 -10.10 33.49
C LYS A 491 -6.94 -8.67 32.99
N VAL A 492 -7.56 -8.30 31.87
CA VAL A 492 -7.68 -6.92 31.37
C VAL A 492 -9.12 -6.49 31.54
N GLY A 493 -9.32 -5.43 32.31
CA GLY A 493 -10.63 -4.84 32.56
C GLY A 493 -11.22 -4.22 31.27
N LEU A 494 -12.54 -4.20 31.15
CA LEU A 494 -13.24 -3.58 30.03
C LEU A 494 -14.31 -2.61 30.55
N LYS A 495 -14.31 -1.38 30.04
CA LYS A 495 -15.34 -0.36 30.25
C LYS A 495 -15.78 0.24 28.92
N GLN A 496 -17.02 0.69 28.84
CA GLN A 496 -17.49 1.48 27.71
C GLN A 496 -17.20 2.96 27.98
N PHE A 497 -16.75 3.70 26.96
CA PHE A 497 -16.48 5.14 27.10
C PHE A 497 -17.74 5.94 27.50
N SER A 498 -18.91 5.48 27.09
CA SER A 498 -20.21 6.04 27.46
C SER A 498 -20.51 5.98 28.96
N ASP A 499 -19.89 5.05 29.69
CA ASP A 499 -20.12 4.85 31.10
C ASP A 499 -19.26 5.81 31.96
N ILE A 500 -18.25 6.44 31.36
CA ILE A 500 -17.41 7.43 32.01
C ILE A 500 -18.13 8.78 32.01
N GLU A 501 -18.35 9.33 33.21
CA GLU A 501 -18.95 10.65 33.40
C GLU A 501 -17.87 11.75 33.42
N ALA A 502 -16.80 11.51 34.16
CA ALA A 502 -15.69 12.44 34.33
C ALA A 502 -14.43 11.70 34.79
N PHE A 503 -13.32 12.41 34.81
CA PHE A 503 -12.11 11.99 35.54
C PHE A 503 -11.90 12.92 36.71
N ASN A 504 -11.41 12.37 37.81
CA ASN A 504 -10.87 13.12 38.95
C ASN A 504 -9.37 12.86 39.05
N ALA A 505 -8.74 13.35 40.14
CA ALA A 505 -7.30 13.20 40.30
C ALA A 505 -6.81 11.73 40.37
N GLN A 506 -7.69 10.78 40.74
CA GLN A 506 -7.35 9.36 40.93
C GLN A 506 -7.77 8.43 39.79
N GLY A 507 -8.56 8.90 38.85
CA GLY A 507 -9.02 8.05 37.73
C GLY A 507 -10.41 8.42 37.21
N ALA A 508 -11.07 7.47 36.56
CA ALA A 508 -12.37 7.65 35.94
C ALA A 508 -13.51 7.48 36.95
N CYS A 509 -14.47 8.40 36.92
CA CYS A 509 -15.75 8.32 37.64
C CYS A 509 -16.81 7.81 36.66
N LEU A 510 -17.47 6.71 37.00
CA LEU A 510 -18.53 6.13 36.19
C LEU A 510 -19.89 6.71 36.58
N ARG A 511 -20.82 6.74 35.61
CA ARG A 511 -22.21 7.22 35.80
C ARG A 511 -22.97 6.50 36.91
N GLY A 512 -22.55 5.29 37.28
CA GLY A 512 -23.10 4.53 38.42
C GLY A 512 -22.53 4.88 39.78
N GLY A 513 -21.59 5.82 39.85
CA GLY A 513 -20.90 6.23 41.07
C GLY A 513 -19.62 5.44 41.38
N ASP A 514 -19.34 4.37 40.66
CA ASP A 514 -18.11 3.61 40.79
C ASP A 514 -16.91 4.40 40.28
N GLN A 515 -15.72 4.12 40.85
CA GLN A 515 -14.43 4.65 40.37
C GLN A 515 -13.56 3.56 39.80
N VAL A 516 -12.84 3.92 38.72
CA VAL A 516 -11.79 3.09 38.10
C VAL A 516 -10.47 3.84 38.25
N PRO A 517 -9.53 3.37 39.08
CA PRO A 517 -8.27 4.06 39.29
C PRO A 517 -7.44 4.11 38.00
N ALA A 518 -6.66 5.18 37.86
CA ALA A 518 -5.70 5.34 36.76
C ALA A 518 -4.57 6.27 37.17
N ASP A 519 -3.32 5.83 36.94
CA ASP A 519 -2.12 6.64 37.01
C ASP A 519 -1.75 7.19 35.64
N LEU A 520 -2.14 6.44 34.58
CA LEU A 520 -1.91 6.76 33.15
C LEU A 520 -3.19 6.55 32.33
N VAL A 521 -3.44 7.48 31.43
CA VAL A 521 -4.41 7.31 30.34
C VAL A 521 -3.65 7.31 29.01
N VAL A 522 -3.73 6.18 28.26
CA VAL A 522 -3.19 6.07 26.91
C VAL A 522 -4.31 6.29 25.90
N LEU A 523 -4.17 7.30 25.03
CA LEU A 523 -5.12 7.60 23.98
C LEU A 523 -4.74 6.80 22.71
N ALA A 524 -5.35 5.63 22.52
CA ALA A 524 -5.21 4.82 21.31
C ALA A 524 -6.29 5.22 20.28
N THR A 525 -6.38 6.51 20.00
CA THR A 525 -7.45 7.18 19.27
C THR A 525 -7.20 7.29 17.75
N GLY A 526 -6.13 6.65 17.26
CA GLY A 526 -5.81 6.56 15.84
C GLY A 526 -5.06 7.78 15.31
N TYR A 527 -5.16 8.00 14.00
CA TYR A 527 -4.37 9.00 13.28
C TYR A 527 -5.27 9.80 12.34
N GLN A 528 -4.83 11.01 11.99
CA GLN A 528 -5.49 11.88 11.03
C GLN A 528 -5.11 11.50 9.60
N GLY A 529 -5.96 11.87 8.64
CA GLY A 529 -5.71 11.61 7.22
C GLY A 529 -4.51 12.36 6.66
N MET A 530 -3.96 11.85 5.55
CA MET A 530 -2.82 12.48 4.87
C MET A 530 -3.15 13.87 4.28
N ASP A 531 -4.41 14.14 3.97
CA ASP A 531 -4.90 15.43 3.51
C ASP A 531 -4.70 16.56 4.55
N VAL A 532 -4.77 16.23 5.84
CA VAL A 532 -4.44 17.18 6.92
C VAL A 532 -2.98 17.59 6.84
N LEU A 533 -2.08 16.63 6.60
CA LEU A 533 -0.65 16.90 6.44
C LEU A 533 -0.38 17.78 5.20
N VAL A 534 -1.08 17.53 4.10
CA VAL A 534 -0.95 18.36 2.89
C VAL A 534 -1.32 19.81 3.20
N ARG A 535 -2.42 20.04 3.90
CA ARG A 535 -2.84 21.40 4.31
C ARG A 535 -1.80 22.10 5.18
N GLN A 536 -1.22 21.37 6.14
CA GLN A 536 -0.19 21.90 7.04
C GLN A 536 1.11 22.26 6.30
N LEU A 537 1.55 21.44 5.35
CA LEU A 537 2.85 21.58 4.69
C LEU A 537 2.79 22.47 3.43
N PHE A 538 1.68 22.52 2.73
CA PHE A 538 1.58 23.17 1.42
C PHE A 538 0.48 24.25 1.37
N GLY A 539 -0.32 24.38 2.43
CA GLY A 539 -1.41 25.35 2.51
C GLY A 539 -2.70 24.91 1.83
N GLU A 540 -3.75 25.72 2.03
CA GLU A 540 -5.13 25.39 1.65
C GLU A 540 -5.32 25.26 0.12
N ALA A 541 -4.65 26.09 -0.67
CA ALA A 541 -4.79 26.09 -2.13
C ALA A 541 -4.32 24.76 -2.75
N ILE A 542 -3.17 24.25 -2.31
CA ILE A 542 -2.62 22.97 -2.76
C ILE A 542 -3.44 21.81 -2.21
N ALA A 543 -3.87 21.88 -0.94
CA ALA A 543 -4.73 20.86 -0.34
C ALA A 543 -6.05 20.73 -1.10
N LYS A 544 -6.67 21.85 -1.50
CA LYS A 544 -7.89 21.85 -2.32
C LYS A 544 -7.67 21.24 -3.71
N ARG A 545 -6.56 21.57 -4.38
CA ARG A 545 -6.21 20.98 -5.69
C ARG A 545 -5.94 19.47 -5.58
N THR A 546 -5.26 19.05 -4.53
CA THR A 546 -4.95 17.64 -4.27
C THR A 546 -6.21 16.82 -4.00
N GLY A 547 -7.14 17.37 -3.21
CA GLY A 547 -8.31 16.64 -2.74
C GLY A 547 -8.00 15.58 -1.69
N PRO A 548 -8.99 14.73 -1.33
CA PRO A 548 -8.82 13.67 -0.32
C PRO A 548 -7.76 12.66 -0.75
N VAL A 549 -6.93 12.23 0.20
CA VAL A 549 -5.91 11.20 0.00
C VAL A 549 -6.26 9.99 0.87
N TRP A 550 -6.17 8.78 0.28
CA TRP A 550 -6.63 7.53 0.89
C TRP A 550 -8.16 7.38 0.91
N GLY A 551 -8.64 6.16 1.17
CA GLY A 551 -10.04 5.80 1.01
C GLY A 551 -10.40 5.50 -0.45
N ILE A 552 -11.59 4.93 -0.66
CA ILE A 552 -12.03 4.45 -1.97
C ILE A 552 -12.79 5.57 -2.69
N ASP A 553 -12.44 5.80 -3.95
CA ASP A 553 -13.23 6.55 -4.91
C ASP A 553 -14.21 5.57 -5.59
N GLU A 554 -15.49 5.66 -5.23
CA GLU A 554 -16.52 4.75 -5.73
C GLU A 554 -16.77 4.92 -7.24
N ALA A 555 -16.61 6.13 -7.77
CA ALA A 555 -16.82 6.41 -9.18
C ALA A 555 -15.67 5.84 -10.04
N ARG A 556 -14.45 5.94 -9.55
CA ARG A 556 -13.25 5.43 -10.23
C ARG A 556 -12.91 3.98 -9.86
N GLN A 557 -13.54 3.44 -8.81
CA GLN A 557 -13.28 2.11 -8.23
C GLN A 557 -11.81 1.88 -7.82
N GLU A 558 -11.12 2.95 -7.39
CA GLU A 558 -9.71 2.94 -7.02
C GLU A 558 -9.48 3.72 -5.71
N LEU A 559 -8.27 3.60 -5.13
CA LEU A 559 -7.88 4.42 -3.99
C LEU A 559 -7.62 5.87 -4.43
N ARG A 560 -8.15 6.83 -3.63
CA ARG A 560 -8.03 8.26 -3.92
C ARG A 560 -6.57 8.72 -3.84
N ASN A 561 -6.08 9.29 -4.92
CA ASN A 561 -4.77 9.97 -5.01
C ASN A 561 -3.57 9.12 -4.54
N MET A 562 -3.69 7.78 -4.51
CA MET A 562 -2.59 6.87 -4.22
C MET A 562 -1.96 6.34 -5.49
N TRP A 563 -0.63 6.42 -5.58
CA TRP A 563 0.21 5.88 -6.67
C TRP A 563 -0.12 6.40 -8.06
N GLN A 564 -0.81 7.52 -8.15
CA GLN A 564 -1.29 8.13 -9.40
C GLN A 564 -1.21 9.67 -9.31
N PRO A 565 -1.34 10.39 -10.44
CA PRO A 565 -1.37 11.84 -10.44
C PRO A 565 -2.50 12.36 -9.57
N THR A 566 -2.24 13.44 -8.85
CA THR A 566 -3.24 14.19 -8.11
C THR A 566 -3.68 15.44 -8.92
N GLY A 567 -4.66 16.18 -8.42
CA GLY A 567 -5.01 17.48 -9.00
C GLY A 567 -3.91 18.56 -8.86
N GLN A 568 -2.86 18.28 -8.05
CA GLN A 568 -1.68 19.12 -7.95
C GLN A 568 -0.54 18.51 -8.76
N PRO A 569 -0.07 19.15 -9.85
CA PRO A 569 1.07 18.66 -10.61
C PRO A 569 2.30 18.46 -9.73
N GLY A 570 3.06 17.40 -9.98
CA GLY A 570 4.30 17.11 -9.29
C GLY A 570 4.13 16.69 -7.82
N LEU A 571 2.91 16.52 -7.28
CA LEU A 571 2.66 15.99 -5.93
C LEU A 571 2.08 14.58 -6.00
N TRP A 572 2.76 13.64 -5.35
CA TRP A 572 2.43 12.21 -5.38
C TRP A 572 2.34 11.63 -3.98
N PHE A 573 1.60 10.53 -3.84
CA PHE A 573 1.45 9.82 -2.57
C PHE A 573 1.75 8.34 -2.75
N ILE A 574 2.47 7.80 -1.77
CA ILE A 574 2.69 6.37 -1.61
C ILE A 574 2.56 5.99 -0.14
N ALA A 575 1.67 5.06 0.13
CA ALA A 575 1.44 4.49 1.46
C ALA A 575 0.79 3.10 1.32
N GLY A 576 0.54 2.45 2.45
CA GLY A 576 -0.11 1.16 2.48
C GLY A 576 0.74 0.07 3.11
N SER A 577 0.35 -1.18 2.91
CA SER A 577 1.12 -2.35 3.34
C SER A 577 2.42 -2.48 2.52
N PHE A 578 3.33 -3.33 2.98
CA PHE A 578 4.55 -3.66 2.23
C PHE A 578 4.23 -4.16 0.81
N ALA A 579 3.26 -5.07 0.68
CA ALA A 579 2.82 -5.58 -0.62
C ALA A 579 2.29 -4.46 -1.52
N GLN A 580 1.43 -3.57 -1.01
CA GLN A 580 0.93 -2.44 -1.79
C GLN A 580 2.06 -1.51 -2.23
N CYS A 581 3.00 -1.18 -1.33
CA CYS A 581 4.14 -0.34 -1.67
C CYS A 581 5.06 -1.02 -2.70
N ARG A 582 5.31 -2.33 -2.60
CA ARG A 582 6.09 -3.11 -3.58
C ARG A 582 5.44 -3.11 -4.96
N ILE A 583 4.14 -3.39 -5.01
CA ILE A 583 3.36 -3.46 -6.27
C ILE A 583 3.28 -2.08 -6.93
N TYR A 584 2.73 -1.12 -6.21
CA TYR A 584 2.34 0.16 -6.83
C TYR A 584 3.47 1.18 -6.95
N SER A 585 4.60 0.99 -6.23
CA SER A 585 5.80 1.80 -6.47
C SER A 585 6.32 1.66 -7.91
N LYS A 586 6.14 0.49 -8.55
CA LYS A 586 6.50 0.27 -9.96
C LYS A 586 5.72 1.23 -10.87
N PHE A 587 4.40 1.25 -10.73
CA PHE A 587 3.55 2.09 -11.56
C PHE A 587 3.73 3.58 -11.28
N LEU A 588 3.96 3.96 -10.03
CA LEU A 588 4.29 5.35 -9.67
C LEU A 588 5.61 5.79 -10.32
N ALA A 589 6.64 4.95 -10.25
CA ALA A 589 7.94 5.26 -10.84
C ALA A 589 7.87 5.36 -12.38
N LEU A 590 7.13 4.47 -13.03
CA LEU A 590 6.92 4.52 -14.49
C LEU A 590 6.21 5.81 -14.92
N GLN A 591 5.21 6.28 -14.17
CA GLN A 591 4.53 7.57 -14.44
C GLN A 591 5.48 8.76 -14.30
N ILE A 592 6.29 8.79 -13.25
CA ILE A 592 7.30 9.84 -13.05
C ILE A 592 8.33 9.80 -14.19
N LYS A 593 8.83 8.61 -14.54
CA LYS A 593 9.77 8.44 -15.65
C LYS A 593 9.18 8.87 -17.00
N ALA A 594 7.95 8.48 -17.29
CA ALA A 594 7.26 8.84 -18.52
C ALA A 594 7.10 10.38 -18.67
N ARG A 595 6.82 11.08 -17.56
CA ARG A 595 6.81 12.56 -17.53
C ARG A 595 8.19 13.16 -17.75
N GLN A 596 9.21 12.60 -17.10
CA GLN A 596 10.60 13.06 -17.25
C GLN A 596 11.07 13.00 -18.71
N VAL A 597 10.67 11.96 -19.43
CA VAL A 597 11.08 11.74 -20.83
C VAL A 597 10.05 12.26 -21.86
N GLY A 598 9.00 12.95 -21.42
CA GLY A 598 8.03 13.61 -22.28
C GLY A 598 7.04 12.68 -22.99
N LEU A 599 6.84 11.44 -22.51
CA LEU A 599 5.85 10.52 -23.05
C LEU A 599 4.42 10.88 -22.63
N ILE A 600 4.29 11.49 -21.45
CA ILE A 600 3.02 12.00 -20.90
C ILE A 600 3.24 13.38 -20.29
N ALA A 601 2.15 14.19 -20.24
CA ALA A 601 2.16 15.56 -19.72
C ALA A 601 2.30 15.62 -18.17
#